data_6c69199a26b49e5b0df8112844a00092
#
_entry.id   6c69199a26b49e5b0df8112844a00092
#
_cell.length_a   1.000
_cell.length_b   1.000
_cell.length_c   1.000
_cell.angle_alpha   90.00
_cell.angle_beta   90.00
_cell.angle_gamma   90.00
#
_symmetry.space_group_name_H-M   'P 1'
#
loop_
_entity.id
_entity.type
_entity.pdbx_description
1 polymer ?
#
loop_
_entity_poly.entity_id
_entity_poly.type
_entity_poly.pdbx_seq_one_letter_code
_entity_poly.pdbx_strand_id
1 'polypeptide(L)'
;MAHLQLTHAPILNSSAQLLILPVNNAGILLDPILTRSKNLYPDNYQRYYRACRDGSLMVGSCLVHKRSREQAGLGVSSNGNQPSYIANLVISDHPYHPTRTRWLTAALVDLQQQLIPLIRYQGIRRVALLARPLITSHAQNPSAQNNAINNAELAKSIALDWHSDILPLLTHHLEDLPKLRIDIHLPKDINI
;
A
#
# COMPACT_ATOMS: atom_id res chain seq x y z
N MET A 1 2.91 -11.99 -18.45
CA MET A 1 2.37 -10.68 -18.09
C MET A 1 1.38 -10.87 -16.96
N ALA A 2 1.33 -9.94 -16.04
CA ALA A 2 0.32 -9.92 -14.99
C ALA A 2 -1.02 -9.40 -15.55
N HIS A 3 -2.11 -9.78 -14.88
CA HIS A 3 -3.45 -9.27 -15.16
C HIS A 3 -3.86 -8.33 -14.03
N LEU A 4 -4.00 -7.04 -14.34
CA LEU A 4 -4.47 -6.03 -13.41
C LEU A 4 -6.00 -5.88 -13.52
N GLN A 5 -6.67 -5.87 -12.38
CA GLN A 5 -8.12 -5.67 -12.29
C GLN A 5 -8.44 -4.64 -11.20
N LEU A 6 -9.28 -3.66 -11.55
CA LEU A 6 -9.80 -2.68 -10.60
C LEU A 6 -11.04 -3.23 -9.90
N THR A 7 -11.20 -2.95 -8.62
CA THR A 7 -12.35 -3.41 -7.83
C THR A 7 -12.66 -2.48 -6.66
N HIS A 8 -13.92 -2.39 -6.28
CA HIS A 8 -14.39 -1.72 -5.05
C HIS A 8 -14.60 -2.68 -3.88
N ALA A 9 -14.30 -3.97 -4.07
CA ALA A 9 -14.42 -4.94 -2.99
C ALA A 9 -13.48 -4.61 -1.81
N PRO A 10 -13.83 -4.93 -0.56
CA PRO A 10 -12.95 -4.73 0.58
C PRO A 10 -11.68 -5.59 0.47
N ILE A 11 -10.50 -4.96 0.51
CA ILE A 11 -9.21 -5.66 0.38
C ILE A 11 -8.97 -6.71 1.48
N LEU A 12 -9.42 -6.43 2.70
CA LEU A 12 -9.25 -7.34 3.84
C LEU A 12 -10.08 -8.62 3.72
N ASN A 13 -11.05 -8.66 2.79
CA ASN A 13 -11.85 -9.84 2.47
C ASN A 13 -11.40 -10.52 1.17
N SER A 14 -10.35 -10.04 0.53
CA SER A 14 -9.81 -10.64 -0.70
C SER A 14 -9.20 -12.01 -0.43
N SER A 15 -9.09 -12.83 -1.46
CA SER A 15 -8.41 -14.13 -1.39
C SER A 15 -6.94 -14.06 -1.82
N ALA A 16 -6.34 -12.88 -1.75
CA ALA A 16 -4.96 -12.67 -2.15
C ALA A 16 -3.96 -13.36 -1.21
N GLN A 17 -2.91 -13.90 -1.78
CA GLN A 17 -1.80 -14.52 -1.05
C GLN A 17 -0.82 -13.46 -0.51
N LEU A 18 -0.77 -12.29 -1.16
CA LEU A 18 0.05 -11.15 -0.78
C LEU A 18 -0.79 -9.86 -0.83
N LEU A 19 -0.73 -9.06 0.23
CA LEU A 19 -1.30 -7.71 0.26
C LEU A 19 -0.21 -6.68 0.08
N ILE A 20 -0.45 -5.67 -0.77
CA ILE A 20 0.40 -4.49 -0.92
C ILE A 20 -0.30 -3.33 -0.22
N LEU A 21 0.31 -2.83 0.84
CA LEU A 21 -0.19 -1.76 1.68
C LEU A 21 0.73 -0.54 1.56
N PRO A 22 0.28 0.56 0.93
CA PRO A 22 1.03 1.80 0.92
C PRO A 22 1.09 2.42 2.32
N VAL A 23 2.30 2.69 2.79
CA VAL A 23 2.59 3.20 4.14
C VAL A 23 3.60 4.35 4.08
N ASN A 24 3.90 4.96 5.22
CA ASN A 24 4.98 5.93 5.40
C ASN A 24 6.11 5.32 6.26
N ASN A 25 7.24 6.01 6.39
CA ASN A 25 8.32 5.58 7.26
C ASN A 25 8.29 6.22 8.66
N ALA A 26 7.25 6.99 8.98
CA ALA A 26 7.04 7.53 10.32
C ALA A 26 6.39 6.53 11.30
N GLY A 27 5.87 5.41 10.79
CA GLY A 27 5.19 4.41 11.62
C GLY A 27 3.77 4.79 12.04
N ILE A 28 3.18 5.79 11.42
CA ILE A 28 1.85 6.33 11.74
C ILE A 28 0.86 5.90 10.67
N LEU A 29 -0.14 5.11 11.04
CA LEU A 29 -1.19 4.63 10.15
C LEU A 29 -2.50 5.36 10.44
N LEU A 30 -2.90 6.30 9.59
CA LEU A 30 -4.12 7.10 9.71
C LEU A 30 -5.28 6.56 8.86
N ASP A 31 -4.98 5.89 7.75
CA ASP A 31 -6.02 5.29 6.92
C ASP A 31 -6.78 4.21 7.71
N PRO A 32 -8.12 4.22 7.69
CA PRO A 32 -8.93 3.26 8.46
C PRO A 32 -8.64 1.78 8.12
N ILE A 33 -8.32 1.48 6.85
CA ILE A 33 -7.99 0.12 6.42
C ILE A 33 -6.60 -0.27 6.93
N LEU A 34 -5.63 0.63 6.87
CA LEU A 34 -4.30 0.39 7.44
C LEU A 34 -4.34 0.22 8.95
N THR A 35 -5.14 1.02 9.67
CA THR A 35 -5.37 0.87 11.11
C THR A 35 -6.00 -0.48 11.43
N ARG A 36 -6.98 -0.92 10.64
CA ARG A 36 -7.58 -2.25 10.80
C ARG A 36 -6.59 -3.37 10.49
N SER A 37 -5.76 -3.23 9.46
CA SER A 37 -4.72 -4.20 9.11
C SER A 37 -3.67 -4.37 10.21
N LYS A 38 -3.35 -3.31 10.94
CA LYS A 38 -2.49 -3.35 12.13
C LYS A 38 -3.01 -4.33 13.19
N ASN A 39 -4.33 -4.34 13.42
CA ASN A 39 -4.96 -5.22 14.40
C ASN A 39 -5.10 -6.66 13.88
N LEU A 40 -5.35 -6.83 12.58
CA LEU A 40 -5.49 -8.15 11.96
C LEU A 40 -4.15 -8.85 11.72
N TYR A 41 -3.09 -8.08 11.49
CA TYR A 41 -1.75 -8.57 11.15
C TYR A 41 -0.69 -7.95 12.07
N PRO A 42 -0.74 -8.21 13.38
CA PRO A 42 0.14 -7.57 14.37
C PRO A 42 1.62 -7.90 14.16
N ASP A 43 1.93 -9.09 13.65
CA ASP A 43 3.28 -9.50 13.29
C ASP A 43 3.91 -8.60 12.22
N ASN A 44 3.14 -8.28 11.15
CA ASN A 44 3.56 -7.34 10.13
C ASN A 44 3.74 -5.93 10.69
N TYR A 45 2.78 -5.46 11.47
CA TYR A 45 2.85 -4.12 12.03
C TYR A 45 4.05 -3.94 12.97
N GLN A 46 4.34 -4.92 13.82
CA GLN A 46 5.49 -4.87 14.71
C GLN A 46 6.82 -4.78 13.95
N ARG A 47 6.96 -5.56 12.87
CA ARG A 47 8.16 -5.49 12.02
C ARG A 47 8.29 -4.15 11.30
N TYR A 48 7.20 -3.67 10.69
CA TYR A 48 7.15 -2.38 10.04
C TYR A 48 7.47 -1.24 11.01
N TYR A 49 6.81 -1.20 12.16
CA TYR A 49 7.01 -0.16 13.17
C TYR A 49 8.44 -0.14 13.72
N ARG A 50 9.03 -1.32 13.95
CA ARG A 50 10.43 -1.43 14.36
C ARG A 50 11.38 -0.86 13.32
N ALA A 51 11.17 -1.20 12.04
CA ALA A 51 11.97 -0.67 10.93
C ALA A 51 11.83 0.86 10.76
N CYS A 52 10.65 1.42 11.05
CA CYS A 52 10.48 2.88 11.11
C CYS A 52 11.27 3.50 12.26
N ARG A 53 11.22 2.90 13.46
CA ARG A 53 11.89 3.43 14.65
C ARG A 53 13.41 3.38 14.58
N ASP A 54 13.97 2.33 14.02
CA ASP A 54 15.44 2.17 13.91
C ASP A 54 16.01 2.88 12.67
N GLY A 55 15.16 3.51 11.86
CA GLY A 55 15.56 4.25 10.67
C GLY A 55 16.02 3.38 9.50
N SER A 56 15.80 2.06 9.56
CA SER A 56 16.19 1.15 8.48
C SER A 56 15.24 1.19 7.27
N LEU A 57 14.01 1.71 7.46
CA LEU A 57 13.00 1.77 6.40
C LEU A 57 13.05 3.11 5.67
N MET A 58 13.50 3.08 4.42
CA MET A 58 13.63 4.26 3.58
C MET A 58 12.35 4.53 2.77
N VAL A 59 12.04 5.82 2.52
CA VAL A 59 11.00 6.20 1.58
C VAL A 59 11.41 5.76 0.16
N GLY A 60 10.48 5.22 -0.60
CA GLY A 60 10.75 4.65 -1.91
C GLY A 60 11.27 3.22 -1.87
N SER A 61 11.11 2.52 -0.75
CA SER A 61 11.42 1.11 -0.59
C SER A 61 10.16 0.27 -0.31
N CYS A 62 10.32 -1.03 -0.29
CA CYS A 62 9.26 -1.98 0.04
C CYS A 62 9.76 -2.97 1.10
N LEU A 63 9.02 -3.10 2.21
CA LEU A 63 9.28 -4.09 3.24
C LEU A 63 8.30 -5.24 3.10
N VAL A 64 8.77 -6.38 2.57
CA VAL A 64 7.98 -7.60 2.48
C VAL A 64 8.13 -8.44 3.75
N HIS A 65 7.01 -8.74 4.38
CA HIS A 65 6.93 -9.59 5.58
C HIS A 65 6.24 -10.91 5.26
N LYS A 66 6.91 -12.02 5.57
CA LYS A 66 6.30 -13.35 5.56
C LYS A 66 5.59 -13.55 6.89
N ARG A 67 4.30 -13.83 6.85
CA ARG A 67 3.49 -14.03 8.05
C ARG A 67 3.78 -15.36 8.72
N SER A 68 3.82 -15.38 10.06
CA SER A 68 3.88 -16.63 10.81
C SER A 68 2.47 -17.20 10.99
N ARG A 69 2.32 -18.51 10.80
CA ARG A 69 1.03 -19.20 10.99
C ARG A 69 0.54 -19.18 12.44
N GLU A 70 1.44 -19.09 13.39
CA GLU A 70 1.12 -19.12 14.83
C GLU A 70 0.37 -17.86 15.30
N GLN A 71 0.59 -16.74 14.68
CA GLN A 71 -0.09 -15.48 15.03
C GLN A 71 -1.40 -15.24 14.25
N ALA A 72 -1.70 -16.08 13.26
CA ALA A 72 -2.91 -15.94 12.45
C ALA A 72 -4.21 -16.36 13.20
N GLY A 73 -4.11 -16.94 14.40
CA GLY A 73 -5.22 -17.60 15.07
C GLY A 73 -6.00 -16.77 16.09
N LEU A 74 -5.48 -15.63 16.54
CA LEU A 74 -6.11 -14.86 17.61
C LEU A 74 -6.95 -13.71 17.08
N GLY A 75 -8.26 -13.90 17.00
CA GLY A 75 -9.24 -12.82 16.80
C GLY A 75 -9.64 -12.53 15.36
N VAL A 76 -9.24 -13.35 14.38
CA VAL A 76 -9.71 -13.19 13.01
C VAL A 76 -11.03 -13.91 12.82
N SER A 77 -12.07 -13.19 12.40
CA SER A 77 -13.31 -13.82 11.96
C SER A 77 -12.99 -14.80 10.81
N SER A 78 -13.69 -15.91 10.76
CA SER A 78 -13.53 -16.97 9.75
C SER A 78 -13.61 -16.50 8.29
N ASN A 79 -14.02 -15.26 8.05
CA ASN A 79 -14.23 -14.64 6.74
C ASN A 79 -13.13 -13.63 6.35
N GLY A 80 -12.10 -13.43 7.17
CA GLY A 80 -10.99 -12.50 6.85
C GLY A 80 -9.93 -13.15 5.96
N ASN A 81 -9.29 -12.36 5.09
CA ASN A 81 -8.13 -12.82 4.34
C ASN A 81 -6.96 -13.11 5.27
N GLN A 82 -6.31 -14.23 5.06
CA GLN A 82 -5.07 -14.64 5.73
C GLN A 82 -3.93 -14.70 4.70
N PRO A 83 -3.39 -13.54 4.28
CA PRO A 83 -2.31 -13.53 3.32
C PRO A 83 -1.05 -14.18 3.91
N SER A 84 -0.28 -14.85 3.07
CA SER A 84 1.02 -15.40 3.47
C SER A 84 2.09 -14.34 3.56
N TYR A 85 1.91 -13.23 2.83
CA TYR A 85 2.87 -12.12 2.76
C TYR A 85 2.14 -10.78 2.81
N ILE A 86 2.79 -9.78 3.39
CA ILE A 86 2.40 -8.38 3.33
C ILE A 86 3.59 -7.56 2.85
N ALA A 87 3.38 -6.77 1.80
CA ALA A 87 4.34 -5.83 1.25
C ALA A 87 3.96 -4.42 1.71
N ASN A 88 4.76 -3.84 2.59
CA ASN A 88 4.62 -2.46 3.04
C ASN A 88 5.36 -1.56 2.04
N LEU A 89 4.60 -0.88 1.19
CA LEU A 89 5.12 0.00 0.13
C LEU A 89 5.30 1.41 0.69
N VAL A 90 6.54 1.85 0.88
CA VAL A 90 6.85 3.12 1.55
C VAL A 90 6.79 4.27 0.56
N ILE A 91 5.68 4.98 0.54
CA ILE A 91 5.36 6.01 -0.45
C ILE A 91 5.58 7.45 0.03
N SER A 92 5.75 7.66 1.34
CA SER A 92 5.98 8.99 1.92
C SER A 92 6.77 8.91 3.22
N ASP A 93 7.29 10.04 3.66
CA ASP A 93 8.03 10.20 4.93
C ASP A 93 7.11 10.56 6.11
N HIS A 94 5.88 10.99 5.84
CA HIS A 94 4.92 11.36 6.87
C HIS A 94 3.48 11.16 6.37
N PRO A 95 2.51 10.81 7.25
CA PRO A 95 1.13 10.59 6.84
C PRO A 95 0.43 11.82 6.23
N TYR A 96 0.89 13.02 6.56
CA TYR A 96 0.33 14.27 6.01
C TYR A 96 1.09 14.81 4.78
N HIS A 97 2.17 14.15 4.37
CA HIS A 97 2.91 14.53 3.18
C HIS A 97 2.38 13.79 1.96
N PRO A 98 2.24 14.45 0.81
CA PRO A 98 1.76 13.82 -0.41
C PRO A 98 2.79 12.81 -0.93
N THR A 99 2.29 11.76 -1.55
CA THR A 99 3.12 10.83 -2.32
C THR A 99 3.76 11.57 -3.49
N ARG A 100 5.06 11.37 -3.69
CA ARG A 100 5.79 11.92 -4.85
C ARG A 100 6.02 10.83 -5.88
N THR A 101 5.94 11.17 -7.16
CA THR A 101 6.16 10.23 -8.27
C THR A 101 7.46 9.45 -8.12
N ARG A 102 8.56 10.13 -7.80
CA ARG A 102 9.88 9.49 -7.61
C ARG A 102 9.89 8.43 -6.50
N TRP A 103 9.15 8.67 -5.40
CA TRP A 103 9.07 7.73 -4.28
C TRP A 103 8.21 6.53 -4.64
N LEU A 104 7.07 6.75 -5.29
CA LEU A 104 6.21 5.69 -5.77
C LEU A 104 6.94 4.82 -6.79
N THR A 105 7.61 5.42 -7.76
CA THR A 105 8.40 4.69 -8.77
C THR A 105 9.49 3.84 -8.11
N ALA A 106 10.29 4.41 -7.21
CA ALA A 106 11.34 3.68 -6.51
C ALA A 106 10.78 2.51 -5.68
N ALA A 107 9.69 2.73 -4.95
CA ALA A 107 9.03 1.70 -4.17
C ALA A 107 8.46 0.57 -5.05
N LEU A 108 7.91 0.89 -6.21
CA LEU A 108 7.42 -0.11 -7.17
C LEU A 108 8.54 -0.93 -7.79
N VAL A 109 9.69 -0.32 -8.09
CA VAL A 109 10.88 -1.03 -8.57
C VAL A 109 11.38 -2.03 -7.50
N ASP A 110 11.48 -1.60 -6.25
CA ASP A 110 11.88 -2.48 -5.15
C ASP A 110 10.84 -3.60 -4.93
N LEU A 111 9.55 -3.28 -4.99
CA LEU A 111 8.48 -4.27 -4.95
C LEU A 111 8.61 -5.33 -6.04
N GLN A 112 8.86 -4.92 -7.30
CA GLN A 112 9.05 -5.86 -8.41
C GLN A 112 10.20 -6.82 -8.14
N GLN A 113 11.35 -6.31 -7.67
CA GLN A 113 12.53 -7.12 -7.36
C GLN A 113 12.23 -8.16 -6.29
N GLN A 114 11.43 -7.82 -5.29
CA GLN A 114 11.05 -8.74 -4.21
C GLN A 114 9.92 -9.71 -4.62
N LEU A 115 9.01 -9.31 -5.51
CA LEU A 115 7.91 -10.18 -5.98
C LEU A 115 8.38 -11.29 -6.90
N ILE A 116 9.37 -11.04 -7.76
CA ILE A 116 9.85 -12.03 -8.73
C ILE A 116 10.24 -13.37 -8.06
N PRO A 117 11.07 -13.40 -7.02
CA PRO A 117 11.40 -14.67 -6.34
C PRO A 117 10.18 -15.29 -5.65
N LEU A 118 9.25 -14.49 -5.10
CA LEU A 118 8.03 -15.02 -4.49
C LEU A 118 7.11 -15.69 -5.51
N ILE A 119 7.00 -15.11 -6.71
CA ILE A 119 6.24 -15.69 -7.82
C ILE A 119 6.88 -17.00 -8.28
N ARG A 120 8.21 -17.03 -8.43
CA ARG A 120 8.95 -18.18 -8.96
C ARG A 120 9.03 -19.33 -7.98
N TYR A 121 9.35 -19.04 -6.72
CA TYR A 121 9.72 -20.07 -5.74
C TYR A 121 8.68 -20.33 -4.66
N GLN A 122 7.82 -19.36 -4.38
CA GLN A 122 6.76 -19.47 -3.36
C GLN A 122 5.36 -19.64 -3.95
N GLY A 123 5.24 -19.62 -5.27
CA GLY A 123 3.96 -19.86 -5.96
C GLY A 123 2.93 -18.77 -5.77
N ILE A 124 3.33 -17.53 -5.51
CA ILE A 124 2.40 -16.40 -5.44
C ILE A 124 1.77 -16.16 -6.81
N ARG A 125 0.42 -16.12 -6.86
CA ARG A 125 -0.36 -15.93 -8.08
C ARG A 125 -1.42 -14.85 -7.94
N ARG A 126 -1.84 -14.53 -6.71
CA ARG A 126 -2.88 -13.54 -6.43
C ARG A 126 -2.36 -12.51 -5.45
N VAL A 127 -2.41 -11.25 -5.86
CA VAL A 127 -1.95 -10.09 -5.10
C VAL A 127 -3.10 -9.09 -5.03
N ALA A 128 -3.26 -8.41 -3.91
CA ALA A 128 -4.20 -7.30 -3.76
C ALA A 128 -3.44 -6.04 -3.34
N LEU A 129 -3.73 -4.92 -3.99
CA LEU A 129 -3.13 -3.62 -3.71
C LEU A 129 -4.20 -2.67 -3.18
N LEU A 130 -3.92 -2.02 -2.05
CA LEU A 130 -4.75 -0.96 -1.48
C LEU A 130 -4.42 0.38 -2.16
N ALA A 131 -5.32 0.90 -2.99
CA ALA A 131 -5.08 2.14 -3.71
C ALA A 131 -5.37 3.41 -2.88
N ARG A 132 -6.25 3.32 -1.88
CA ARG A 132 -6.73 4.48 -1.11
C ARG A 132 -5.61 5.39 -0.57
N PRO A 133 -4.55 4.89 0.09
CA PRO A 133 -3.48 5.77 0.58
C PRO A 133 -2.69 6.49 -0.53
N LEU A 134 -2.71 5.98 -1.76
CA LEU A 134 -2.08 6.63 -2.92
C LEU A 134 -2.90 7.81 -3.42
N ILE A 135 -4.24 7.73 -3.30
CA ILE A 135 -5.19 8.68 -3.86
C ILE A 135 -5.51 9.81 -2.86
N THR A 136 -5.55 9.49 -1.56
CA THR A 136 -5.91 10.45 -0.53
C THR A 136 -4.79 11.47 -0.39
N SER A 137 -5.01 12.66 -0.94
CA SER A 137 -4.20 13.82 -0.57
C SER A 137 -4.52 14.13 0.91
N HIS A 138 -3.53 14.02 1.78
CA HIS A 138 -3.66 14.27 3.21
C HIS A 138 -3.87 15.78 3.55
N ALA A 139 -4.57 16.50 2.69
CA ALA A 139 -4.91 17.92 2.86
C ALA A 139 -5.92 18.20 3.97
N GLN A 140 -6.28 17.20 4.78
CA GLN A 140 -7.15 17.39 5.94
C GLN A 140 -6.34 17.42 7.24
N ASN A 141 -5.46 18.39 7.38
CA ASN A 141 -4.97 18.79 8.71
C ASN A 141 -5.93 19.86 9.26
N PRO A 142 -6.79 19.54 10.24
CA PRO A 142 -7.76 20.50 10.78
C PRO A 142 -7.10 21.71 11.46
N SER A 143 -5.82 21.62 11.81
CA SER A 143 -5.06 22.73 12.40
C SER A 143 -4.49 23.72 11.38
N ALA A 144 -4.55 23.47 10.10
CA ALA A 144 -4.01 24.33 9.04
C ALA A 144 -5.05 25.30 8.42
N GLN A 145 -6.25 25.38 8.98
CA GLN A 145 -7.36 26.15 8.40
C GLN A 145 -7.18 27.67 8.39
N ASN A 146 -6.18 28.24 9.07
CA ASN A 146 -6.04 29.69 9.19
C ASN A 146 -5.04 30.35 8.20
N ASN A 147 -4.34 29.56 7.35
CA ASN A 147 -3.50 30.14 6.27
C ASN A 147 -3.79 29.48 4.90
N ALA A 148 -5.03 29.10 4.67
CA ALA A 148 -5.35 27.95 3.82
C ALA A 148 -5.57 28.23 2.32
N ILE A 149 -5.71 29.49 1.87
CA ILE A 149 -6.14 29.71 0.48
C ILE A 149 -4.98 29.46 -0.50
N ASN A 150 -3.78 29.91 -0.20
CA ASN A 150 -2.63 29.76 -1.11
C ASN A 150 -1.94 28.39 -1.00
N ASN A 151 -1.99 27.76 0.20
CA ASN A 151 -1.37 26.46 0.41
C ASN A 151 -2.23 25.29 -0.08
N ALA A 152 -3.55 25.44 -0.14
CA ALA A 152 -4.46 24.42 -0.65
C ALA A 152 -4.37 24.25 -2.18
N GLU A 153 -4.15 25.33 -2.92
CA GLU A 153 -3.94 25.25 -4.36
C GLU A 153 -2.57 24.65 -4.70
N LEU A 154 -1.52 25.01 -3.95
CA LEU A 154 -0.21 24.43 -4.11
C LEU A 154 -0.18 22.94 -3.74
N ALA A 155 -0.89 22.54 -2.68
CA ALA A 155 -1.02 21.14 -2.30
C ALA A 155 -1.81 20.32 -3.33
N LYS A 156 -2.85 20.90 -3.95
CA LYS A 156 -3.57 20.27 -5.06
C LYS A 156 -2.71 20.11 -6.31
N SER A 157 -1.79 21.03 -6.58
CA SER A 157 -0.89 20.94 -7.73
C SER A 157 0.23 19.90 -7.56
N ILE A 158 0.47 19.41 -6.34
CA ILE A 158 1.51 18.42 -6.03
C ILE A 158 0.92 17.01 -5.84
N ALA A 159 -0.38 16.90 -5.55
CA ALA A 159 -1.05 15.62 -5.38
C ALA A 159 -1.12 14.87 -6.73
N LEU A 160 -0.72 13.60 -6.71
CA LEU A 160 -0.82 12.73 -7.88
C LEU A 160 -2.29 12.40 -8.17
N ASP A 161 -2.68 12.54 -9.42
CA ASP A 161 -3.98 12.12 -9.90
C ASP A 161 -4.01 10.60 -10.15
N TRP A 162 -5.15 9.96 -9.84
CA TRP A 162 -5.29 8.52 -9.99
C TRP A 162 -5.15 8.06 -11.44
N HIS A 163 -5.88 8.70 -12.35
CA HIS A 163 -5.95 8.24 -13.75
C HIS A 163 -4.74 8.66 -14.57
N SER A 164 -4.22 9.87 -14.35
CA SER A 164 -3.11 10.41 -15.14
C SER A 164 -1.73 10.03 -14.62
N ASP A 165 -1.58 9.80 -13.31
CA ASP A 165 -0.27 9.61 -12.71
C ASP A 165 -0.11 8.22 -12.06
N ILE A 166 -1.03 7.83 -11.17
CA ILE A 166 -0.85 6.64 -10.33
C ILE A 166 -1.11 5.36 -11.12
N LEU A 167 -2.28 5.26 -11.78
CA LEU A 167 -2.64 4.06 -12.51
C LEU A 167 -1.66 3.72 -13.64
N PRO A 168 -1.16 4.68 -14.45
CA PRO A 168 -0.14 4.41 -15.45
C PRO A 168 1.18 3.88 -14.84
N LEU A 169 1.61 4.42 -13.69
CA LEU A 169 2.80 3.93 -12.99
C LEU A 169 2.61 2.50 -12.47
N LEU A 170 1.47 2.21 -11.85
CA LEU A 170 1.16 0.86 -11.39
C LEU A 170 1.14 -0.12 -12.56
N THR A 171 0.49 0.24 -13.65
CA THR A 171 0.41 -0.58 -14.86
C THR A 171 1.81 -0.85 -15.41
N HIS A 172 2.59 0.18 -15.64
CA HIS A 172 3.95 0.09 -16.19
C HIS A 172 4.85 -0.85 -15.36
N HIS A 173 4.79 -0.75 -14.03
CA HIS A 173 5.67 -1.55 -13.17
C HIS A 173 5.13 -2.95 -12.86
N LEU A 174 3.83 -3.19 -12.93
CA LEU A 174 3.25 -4.45 -12.48
C LEU A 174 2.85 -5.39 -13.62
N GLU A 175 2.59 -4.89 -14.83
CA GLU A 175 2.18 -5.72 -15.98
C GLU A 175 3.24 -6.74 -16.41
N ASP A 176 4.52 -6.40 -16.30
CA ASP A 176 5.62 -7.27 -16.71
C ASP A 176 5.86 -8.46 -15.77
N LEU A 177 5.22 -8.47 -14.60
CA LEU A 177 5.34 -9.59 -13.67
C LEU A 177 4.72 -10.85 -14.26
N PRO A 178 5.40 -12.02 -14.13
CA PRO A 178 4.94 -13.23 -14.80
C PRO A 178 3.75 -13.88 -14.09
N LYS A 179 2.70 -14.24 -14.84
CA LYS A 179 1.59 -15.11 -14.39
C LYS A 179 0.98 -14.69 -13.04
N LEU A 180 0.74 -13.40 -12.87
CA LEU A 180 0.21 -12.82 -11.64
C LEU A 180 -1.16 -12.17 -11.90
N ARG A 181 -2.11 -12.35 -10.99
CA ARG A 181 -3.33 -11.55 -10.92
C ARG A 181 -3.18 -10.53 -9.82
N ILE A 182 -3.41 -9.26 -10.15
CA ILE A 182 -3.33 -8.13 -9.23
C ILE A 182 -4.68 -7.44 -9.18
N ASP A 183 -5.36 -7.55 -8.05
CA ASP A 183 -6.61 -6.84 -7.79
C ASP A 183 -6.28 -5.52 -7.09
N ILE A 184 -6.57 -4.39 -7.75
CA ILE A 184 -6.36 -3.05 -7.21
C ILE A 184 -7.67 -2.59 -6.57
N HIS A 185 -7.65 -2.44 -5.25
CA HIS A 185 -8.80 -2.09 -4.44
C HIS A 185 -8.95 -0.58 -4.31
N LEU A 186 -9.93 -0.03 -5.00
CA LEU A 186 -10.24 1.40 -5.05
C LEU A 186 -11.27 1.81 -3.99
N PRO A 187 -11.21 3.06 -3.50
CA PRO A 187 -12.33 3.64 -2.77
C PRO A 187 -13.54 3.83 -3.68
N LYS A 188 -14.74 3.86 -3.10
CA LYS A 188 -16.00 3.88 -3.86
C LYS A 188 -16.25 5.16 -4.67
N ASP A 189 -15.57 6.23 -4.32
CA ASP A 189 -15.67 7.55 -4.97
C ASP A 189 -14.82 7.67 -6.25
N ILE A 190 -13.98 6.68 -6.53
CA ILE A 190 -13.20 6.61 -7.77
C ILE A 190 -13.90 5.67 -8.75
N ASN A 191 -14.16 6.14 -9.95
CA ASN A 191 -14.76 5.32 -11.01
C ASN A 191 -13.75 4.29 -11.54
N ILE A 192 -14.24 3.08 -11.85
CA ILE A 192 -13.48 2.01 -12.50
C ILE A 192 -13.50 2.21 -14.02
#